data_8c4e2d7accf218daa55d840370aab39e
#
_entry.id   8c4e2d7accf218daa55d840370aab39e
#
_cell.length_a   1.000
_cell.length_b   1.000
_cell.length_c   1.000
_cell.angle_alpha   90.00
_cell.angle_beta   90.00
_cell.angle_gamma   90.00
#
_symmetry.space_group_name_H-M   'P 1'
#
loop_
_entity.id
_entity.type
_entity.pdbx_description
1 polymer ?
#
loop_
_entity_poly.entity_id
_entity_poly.type
_entity_poly.pdbx_seq_one_letter_code
_entity_poly.pdbx_strand_id
1 'polypeptide(L)'
;MEVISEKQNLRSQIRSQKLLRKKIALVPTMGNLHEGHLSLINRAKQIADFVVVSIFVNPTQFLEGEDFERYPRTMEDDLSKLKKMGIDIVYTPELEDIYPHYPDEMVGVTLSGISNDLCGSIRPGHFDGVASVVLRLFILVEPNFSVFGNKDYQQKIVLENMVDDLSMPIKIIDGEIIREPDGLAMSSRNQYLTKDARLKAAHIFLILKKANEMLIKENKSIEYVENYGKTELEKNNFEVDIFL
;
A
#
# COMPACT_ATOMS: atom_id res chain seq x y z
N MET A 1 -22.27 2.78 -6.32
CA MET A 1 -20.86 3.14 -6.60
C MET A 1 -20.83 4.34 -7.50
N GLU A 2 -20.26 5.41 -7.04
CA GLU A 2 -20.01 6.64 -7.80
C GLU A 2 -18.52 6.73 -8.11
N VAL A 3 -18.14 7.16 -9.31
CA VAL A 3 -16.74 7.41 -9.69
C VAL A 3 -16.56 8.92 -9.74
N ILE A 4 -15.60 9.43 -8.96
CA ILE A 4 -15.35 10.86 -8.81
C ILE A 4 -13.87 11.12 -9.11
N SER A 5 -13.59 12.07 -10.01
CA SER A 5 -12.24 12.54 -10.30
C SER A 5 -11.93 13.87 -9.59
N GLU A 6 -12.89 14.77 -9.54
CA GLU A 6 -12.69 16.11 -9.00
C GLU A 6 -12.72 16.16 -7.47
N LYS A 7 -11.72 16.77 -6.86
CA LYS A 7 -11.61 16.91 -5.39
C LYS A 7 -12.77 17.67 -4.73
N GLN A 8 -13.37 18.62 -5.44
CA GLN A 8 -14.50 19.40 -4.89
C GLN A 8 -15.77 18.53 -4.78
N ASN A 9 -16.03 17.71 -5.79
CA ASN A 9 -17.15 16.76 -5.77
C ASN A 9 -16.96 15.71 -4.68
N LEU A 10 -15.73 15.18 -4.53
CA LEU A 10 -15.40 14.26 -3.43
C LEU A 10 -15.70 14.90 -2.07
N ARG A 11 -15.17 16.11 -1.81
CA ARG A 11 -15.41 16.82 -0.55
C ARG A 11 -16.89 17.06 -0.26
N SER A 12 -17.68 17.39 -1.27
CA SER A 12 -19.13 17.58 -1.12
C SER A 12 -19.82 16.29 -0.67
N GLN A 13 -19.48 15.15 -1.31
CA GLN A 13 -20.00 13.85 -0.94
C GLN A 13 -19.60 13.45 0.47
N ILE A 14 -18.31 13.58 0.81
CA ILE A 14 -17.80 13.28 2.16
C ILE A 14 -18.52 14.09 3.23
N ARG A 15 -18.66 15.41 3.00
CA ARG A 15 -19.40 16.28 3.92
C ARG A 15 -20.82 15.82 4.14
N SER A 16 -21.52 15.42 3.09
CA SER A 16 -22.90 14.90 3.17
C SER A 16 -22.97 13.63 4.01
N GLN A 17 -22.03 12.69 3.86
CA GLN A 17 -21.99 11.46 4.66
C GLN A 17 -21.67 11.75 6.13
N LYS A 18 -20.79 12.72 6.40
CA LYS A 18 -20.47 13.14 7.78
C LYS A 18 -21.66 13.81 8.49
N LEU A 19 -22.45 14.61 7.78
CA LEU A 19 -23.69 15.16 8.34
C LEU A 19 -24.68 14.06 8.75
N LEU A 20 -24.66 12.92 8.07
CA LEU A 20 -25.41 11.72 8.41
C LEU A 20 -24.73 10.88 9.52
N ARG A 21 -23.61 11.37 10.10
CA ARG A 21 -22.82 10.70 11.14
C ARG A 21 -22.29 9.32 10.75
N LYS A 22 -22.11 9.06 9.47
CA LYS A 22 -21.53 7.81 8.99
C LYS A 22 -20.04 7.74 9.29
N LYS A 23 -19.58 6.56 9.67
CA LYS A 23 -18.15 6.24 9.72
C LYS A 23 -17.64 5.99 8.30
N ILE A 24 -16.57 6.66 7.94
CA ILE A 24 -15.96 6.59 6.61
C ILE A 24 -14.67 5.81 6.69
N ALA A 25 -14.49 4.84 5.79
CA ALA A 25 -13.21 4.18 5.58
C ALA A 25 -12.62 4.56 4.22
N LEU A 26 -11.29 4.70 4.18
CA LEU A 26 -10.50 4.90 2.97
C LEU A 26 -9.60 3.69 2.73
N VAL A 27 -9.54 3.23 1.49
CA VAL A 27 -8.58 2.23 1.01
C VAL A 27 -7.77 2.86 -0.14
N PRO A 28 -6.57 3.40 0.15
CA PRO A 28 -5.72 3.95 -0.90
C PRO A 28 -5.12 2.84 -1.77
N THR A 29 -5.20 2.99 -3.09
CA THR A 29 -4.59 2.06 -4.05
C THR A 29 -3.99 2.81 -5.24
N MET A 30 -3.13 2.12 -5.98
CA MET A 30 -2.63 2.59 -7.27
C MET A 30 -3.31 1.89 -8.46
N GLY A 31 -4.39 1.16 -8.23
CA GLY A 31 -5.07 0.37 -9.26
C GLY A 31 -4.42 -1.00 -9.50
N ASN A 32 -4.77 -1.63 -10.62
CA ASN A 32 -4.46 -3.03 -10.94
C ASN A 32 -4.82 -3.97 -9.80
N LEU A 33 -6.09 -3.89 -9.39
CA LEU A 33 -6.61 -4.53 -8.20
C LEU A 33 -6.59 -6.06 -8.32
N HIS A 34 -6.10 -6.71 -7.28
CA HIS A 34 -6.08 -8.16 -7.10
C HIS A 34 -6.72 -8.54 -5.75
N GLU A 35 -6.88 -9.81 -5.45
CA GLU A 35 -7.54 -10.31 -4.24
C GLU A 35 -6.95 -9.71 -2.94
N GLY A 36 -5.66 -9.37 -2.92
CA GLY A 36 -5.04 -8.64 -1.82
C GLY A 36 -5.71 -7.28 -1.58
N HIS A 37 -5.95 -6.48 -2.61
CA HIS A 37 -6.66 -5.21 -2.50
C HIS A 37 -8.14 -5.41 -2.14
N LEU A 38 -8.80 -6.42 -2.75
CA LEU A 38 -10.20 -6.71 -2.47
C LEU A 38 -10.42 -7.14 -1.01
N SER A 39 -9.45 -7.82 -0.40
CA SER A 39 -9.50 -8.17 1.04
C SER A 39 -9.46 -6.93 1.94
N LEU A 40 -8.64 -5.91 1.61
CA LEU A 40 -8.61 -4.63 2.34
C LEU A 40 -9.95 -3.91 2.26
N ILE A 41 -10.56 -3.91 1.07
CA ILE A 41 -11.86 -3.31 0.84
C ILE A 41 -12.96 -4.04 1.63
N ASN A 42 -12.94 -5.38 1.66
CA ASN A 42 -13.84 -6.15 2.50
C ASN A 42 -13.66 -5.81 3.99
N ARG A 43 -12.42 -5.62 4.44
CA ARG A 43 -12.12 -5.19 5.80
C ARG A 43 -12.71 -3.80 6.09
N ALA A 44 -12.56 -2.86 5.16
CA ALA A 44 -13.15 -1.52 5.27
C ALA A 44 -14.69 -1.58 5.41
N LYS A 45 -15.35 -2.40 4.60
CA LYS A 45 -16.82 -2.60 4.67
C LYS A 45 -17.33 -3.19 5.99
N GLN A 46 -16.49 -3.93 6.70
CA GLN A 46 -16.86 -4.51 8.01
C GLN A 46 -16.84 -3.48 9.14
N ILE A 47 -16.13 -2.36 8.98
CA ILE A 47 -15.85 -1.41 10.06
C ILE A 47 -16.41 -0.02 9.84
N ALA A 48 -16.90 0.27 8.62
CA ALA A 48 -17.41 1.58 8.24
C ALA A 48 -18.76 1.48 7.52
N ASP A 49 -19.51 2.57 7.58
CA ASP A 49 -20.81 2.71 6.91
C ASP A 49 -20.68 3.22 5.47
N PHE A 50 -19.52 3.75 5.13
CA PHE A 50 -19.23 4.35 3.83
C PHE A 50 -17.78 4.13 3.45
N VAL A 51 -17.53 3.57 2.28
CA VAL A 51 -16.20 3.17 1.82
C VAL A 51 -15.79 3.95 0.59
N VAL A 52 -14.64 4.59 0.69
CA VAL A 52 -13.95 5.27 -0.42
C VAL A 52 -12.72 4.45 -0.79
N VAL A 53 -12.60 4.12 -2.06
CA VAL A 53 -11.38 3.51 -2.63
C VAL A 53 -10.74 4.54 -3.55
N SER A 54 -9.47 4.87 -3.37
CA SER A 54 -8.76 5.70 -4.35
C SER A 54 -7.97 4.84 -5.33
N ILE A 55 -7.93 5.26 -6.58
CA ILE A 55 -7.05 4.71 -7.62
C ILE A 55 -6.22 5.85 -8.18
N PHE A 56 -4.96 5.93 -7.77
CA PHE A 56 -4.04 6.97 -8.20
C PHE A 56 -2.60 6.46 -8.22
N VAL A 57 -1.98 6.40 -9.39
CA VAL A 57 -0.56 6.06 -9.53
C VAL A 57 0.27 7.30 -9.17
N ASN A 58 0.79 7.31 -7.95
CA ASN A 58 1.46 8.48 -7.38
C ASN A 58 2.90 8.61 -7.88
N PRO A 59 3.25 9.66 -8.66
CA PRO A 59 4.60 9.79 -9.19
C PRO A 59 5.67 10.03 -8.12
N THR A 60 5.31 10.67 -7.01
CA THR A 60 6.29 11.13 -6.00
C THR A 60 6.91 10.00 -5.17
N GLN A 61 6.36 8.79 -5.23
CA GLN A 61 6.89 7.62 -4.51
C GLN A 61 7.75 6.70 -5.38
N PHE A 62 7.93 7.03 -6.65
CA PHE A 62 8.82 6.30 -7.56
C PHE A 62 10.15 7.03 -7.69
N LEU A 63 11.23 6.27 -7.61
CA LEU A 63 12.56 6.79 -7.88
C LEU A 63 12.83 6.81 -9.38
N GLU A 64 13.84 7.57 -9.77
CA GLU A 64 14.35 7.56 -11.15
C GLU A 64 14.73 6.13 -11.56
N GLY A 65 14.21 5.67 -12.70
CA GLY A 65 14.43 4.31 -13.21
C GLY A 65 13.48 3.24 -12.68
N GLU A 66 12.63 3.55 -11.72
CA GLU A 66 11.57 2.62 -11.28
C GLU A 66 10.42 2.51 -12.32
N ASP A 67 9.46 1.65 -12.03
CA ASP A 67 8.41 1.20 -12.97
C ASP A 67 7.22 2.17 -13.13
N PHE A 68 7.36 3.47 -12.83
CA PHE A 68 6.25 4.43 -12.89
C PHE A 68 5.53 4.43 -14.26
N GLU A 69 6.30 4.54 -15.35
CA GLU A 69 5.75 4.56 -16.70
C GLU A 69 5.09 3.22 -17.10
N ARG A 70 5.62 2.12 -16.59
CA ARG A 70 5.16 0.76 -16.87
C ARG A 70 4.15 0.25 -15.85
N TYR A 71 3.88 1.03 -14.78
CA TYR A 71 2.95 0.59 -13.73
C TYR A 71 1.58 0.31 -14.34
N PRO A 72 0.97 -0.87 -14.05
CA PRO A 72 -0.26 -1.29 -14.73
C PRO A 72 -1.42 -0.35 -14.44
N ARG A 73 -2.10 0.07 -15.50
CA ARG A 73 -3.28 0.93 -15.44
C ARG A 73 -4.46 0.17 -16.05
N THR A 74 -5.29 -0.41 -15.21
CA THR A 74 -6.41 -1.32 -15.58
C THR A 74 -7.76 -0.76 -15.11
N MET A 75 -8.01 0.52 -15.34
CA MET A 75 -9.14 1.26 -14.77
C MET A 75 -10.50 0.57 -14.99
N GLU A 76 -10.78 0.10 -16.19
CA GLU A 76 -12.08 -0.53 -16.51
C GLU A 76 -12.29 -1.82 -15.71
N ASP A 77 -11.26 -2.67 -15.61
CA ASP A 77 -11.29 -3.91 -14.85
C ASP A 77 -11.40 -3.64 -13.35
N ASP A 78 -10.65 -2.65 -12.86
CA ASP A 78 -10.70 -2.21 -11.47
C ASP A 78 -12.09 -1.71 -11.07
N LEU A 79 -12.69 -0.84 -11.90
CA LEU A 79 -14.05 -0.34 -11.68
C LEU A 79 -15.09 -1.47 -11.73
N SER A 80 -14.91 -2.45 -12.61
CA SER A 80 -15.78 -3.63 -12.66
C SER A 80 -15.73 -4.45 -11.37
N LYS A 81 -14.52 -4.71 -10.84
CA LYS A 81 -14.32 -5.39 -9.54
C LYS A 81 -14.96 -4.63 -8.40
N LEU A 82 -14.70 -3.32 -8.30
CA LEU A 82 -15.23 -2.46 -7.25
C LEU A 82 -16.76 -2.35 -7.27
N LYS A 83 -17.36 -2.29 -8.47
CA LYS A 83 -18.81 -2.30 -8.65
C LYS A 83 -19.45 -3.57 -8.11
N LYS A 84 -18.83 -4.74 -8.37
CA LYS A 84 -19.29 -6.04 -7.84
C LYS A 84 -19.22 -6.08 -6.31
N MET A 85 -18.25 -5.40 -5.72
CA MET A 85 -18.12 -5.29 -4.26
C MET A 85 -19.11 -4.32 -3.62
N GLY A 86 -19.82 -3.49 -4.40
CA GLY A 86 -20.78 -2.52 -3.88
C GLY A 86 -20.14 -1.40 -3.08
N ILE A 87 -19.03 -0.83 -3.58
CA ILE A 87 -18.32 0.31 -2.98
C ILE A 87 -19.14 1.58 -3.18
N ASP A 88 -19.04 2.53 -2.25
CA ASP A 88 -19.79 3.79 -2.33
C ASP A 88 -19.14 4.75 -3.31
N ILE A 89 -17.86 5.09 -3.12
CA ILE A 89 -17.09 5.98 -3.99
C ILE A 89 -15.79 5.33 -4.45
N VAL A 90 -15.47 5.49 -5.73
CA VAL A 90 -14.13 5.31 -6.28
C VAL A 90 -13.60 6.68 -6.64
N TYR A 91 -12.52 7.10 -5.99
CA TYR A 91 -11.85 8.37 -6.28
C TYR A 91 -10.68 8.14 -7.24
N THR A 92 -10.79 8.74 -8.42
CA THR A 92 -9.81 8.62 -9.50
C THR A 92 -9.29 9.99 -9.90
N PRO A 93 -8.50 10.67 -9.02
CA PRO A 93 -8.03 12.02 -9.29
C PRO A 93 -7.04 12.07 -10.45
N GLU A 94 -6.99 13.22 -11.12
CA GLU A 94 -5.85 13.59 -11.94
C GLU A 94 -4.71 14.12 -11.08
N LEU A 95 -3.50 14.23 -11.69
CA LEU A 95 -2.30 14.66 -10.97
C LEU A 95 -2.49 16.03 -10.29
N GLU A 96 -3.10 16.97 -10.99
CA GLU A 96 -3.33 18.35 -10.53
C GLU A 96 -4.36 18.44 -9.38
N ASP A 97 -5.24 17.45 -9.23
CA ASP A 97 -6.15 17.38 -8.09
C ASP A 97 -5.41 17.04 -6.79
N ILE A 98 -4.37 16.22 -6.89
CA ILE A 98 -3.53 15.81 -5.74
C ILE A 98 -2.36 16.78 -5.55
N TYR A 99 -1.70 17.18 -6.64
CA TYR A 99 -0.49 18.01 -6.65
C TYR A 99 -0.63 19.20 -7.61
N PRO A 100 -1.37 20.26 -7.24
CA PRO A 100 -1.64 21.38 -8.14
C PRO A 100 -0.39 22.18 -8.56
N HIS A 101 0.74 22.00 -7.90
CA HIS A 101 2.00 22.68 -8.17
C HIS A 101 3.15 21.70 -8.48
N TYR A 102 2.81 20.49 -8.92
CA TYR A 102 3.81 19.50 -9.34
C TYR A 102 4.49 19.92 -10.64
N PRO A 103 5.79 19.67 -10.80
CA PRO A 103 6.71 19.05 -9.81
C PRO A 103 7.44 20.05 -8.89
N ASP A 104 7.51 21.33 -9.24
CA ASP A 104 8.55 22.24 -8.75
C ASP A 104 8.21 22.94 -7.42
N GLU A 105 6.94 23.22 -7.16
CA GLU A 105 6.50 24.04 -6.01
C GLU A 105 5.53 23.27 -5.06
N MET A 106 5.58 21.96 -5.05
CA MET A 106 4.66 21.18 -4.21
C MET A 106 5.07 21.19 -2.74
N VAL A 107 4.09 21.28 -1.84
CA VAL A 107 4.28 21.00 -0.42
C VAL A 107 4.44 19.49 -0.25
N GLY A 108 5.50 19.05 0.39
CA GLY A 108 5.78 17.65 0.71
C GLY A 108 5.76 17.36 2.21
N VAL A 109 5.79 16.09 2.55
CA VAL A 109 6.06 15.60 3.91
C VAL A 109 7.46 15.01 3.90
N THR A 110 8.29 15.40 4.85
CA THR A 110 9.61 14.78 5.07
C THR A 110 9.56 14.00 6.36
N LEU A 111 10.00 12.76 6.30
CA LEU A 111 9.98 11.82 7.40
C LEU A 111 11.41 11.54 7.91
N SER A 112 11.51 11.06 9.14
CA SER A 112 12.78 10.66 9.76
C SER A 112 12.64 9.33 10.50
N GLY A 113 13.75 8.78 11.00
CA GLY A 113 13.74 7.51 11.71
C GLY A 113 13.49 6.33 10.77
N ILE A 114 12.51 5.49 11.08
CA ILE A 114 12.25 4.23 10.36
C ILE A 114 12.05 4.39 8.84
N SER A 115 11.66 5.58 8.39
CA SER A 115 11.53 5.87 6.95
C SER A 115 12.86 5.87 6.19
N ASN A 116 13.99 5.98 6.90
CA ASN A 116 15.34 5.96 6.34
C ASN A 116 16.04 4.61 6.48
N ASP A 117 15.41 3.67 7.19
CA ASP A 117 15.92 2.32 7.38
C ASP A 117 15.33 1.34 6.36
N LEU A 118 15.86 0.14 6.29
CA LEU A 118 15.32 -0.96 5.46
C LEU A 118 15.03 -0.53 4.01
N CYS A 119 13.77 -0.63 3.57
CA CYS A 119 13.37 -0.19 2.23
C CYS A 119 13.69 1.30 1.99
N GLY A 120 13.61 2.15 3.01
CA GLY A 120 13.94 3.57 2.89
C GLY A 120 15.40 3.85 2.64
N SER A 121 16.32 3.02 3.15
CA SER A 121 17.76 3.16 2.88
C SER A 121 18.13 2.84 1.43
N ILE A 122 17.35 1.97 0.78
CA ILE A 122 17.56 1.57 -0.63
C ILE A 122 16.78 2.49 -1.57
N ARG A 123 15.66 3.05 -1.08
CA ARG A 123 14.77 3.92 -1.84
C ARG A 123 14.61 5.29 -1.19
N PRO A 124 15.66 6.16 -1.20
CA PRO A 124 15.60 7.46 -0.54
C PRO A 124 14.45 8.32 -1.06
N GLY A 125 13.63 8.89 -0.14
CA GLY A 125 12.46 9.70 -0.49
C GLY A 125 11.19 8.95 -0.84
N HIS A 126 11.24 7.63 -1.01
CA HIS A 126 10.05 6.81 -1.29
C HIS A 126 8.92 7.03 -0.27
N PHE A 127 9.25 6.92 1.02
CA PHE A 127 8.25 7.10 2.07
C PHE A 127 7.77 8.54 2.23
N ASP A 128 8.59 9.53 1.88
CA ASP A 128 8.14 10.93 1.83
C ASP A 128 7.06 11.11 0.76
N GLY A 129 7.25 10.47 -0.41
CA GLY A 129 6.23 10.43 -1.46
C GLY A 129 4.94 9.72 -1.04
N VAL A 130 5.08 8.57 -0.36
CA VAL A 130 3.92 7.82 0.17
C VAL A 130 3.17 8.64 1.22
N ALA A 131 3.87 9.21 2.19
CA ALA A 131 3.26 10.05 3.23
C ALA A 131 2.58 11.27 2.62
N SER A 132 3.21 11.91 1.63
CA SER A 132 2.67 13.09 0.96
C SER A 132 1.35 12.81 0.23
N VAL A 133 1.20 11.70 -0.47
CA VAL A 133 -0.07 11.36 -1.13
C VAL A 133 -1.13 10.92 -0.12
N VAL A 134 -0.75 10.11 0.86
CA VAL A 134 -1.72 9.60 1.85
C VAL A 134 -2.25 10.73 2.71
N LEU A 135 -1.40 11.68 3.14
CA LEU A 135 -1.84 12.87 3.88
C LEU A 135 -2.87 13.68 3.07
N ARG A 136 -2.65 13.89 1.77
CA ARG A 136 -3.61 14.59 0.90
C ARG A 136 -4.94 13.86 0.81
N LEU A 137 -4.89 12.55 0.63
CA LEU A 137 -6.10 11.71 0.63
C LEU A 137 -6.81 11.78 1.98
N PHE A 138 -6.09 11.79 3.10
CA PHE A 138 -6.67 11.96 4.44
C PHE A 138 -7.35 13.31 4.61
N ILE A 139 -6.74 14.40 4.12
CA ILE A 139 -7.34 15.75 4.13
C ILE A 139 -8.58 15.83 3.24
N LEU A 140 -8.62 15.10 2.12
CA LEU A 140 -9.77 15.13 1.19
C LEU A 140 -10.94 14.29 1.67
N VAL A 141 -10.66 13.10 2.22
CA VAL A 141 -11.67 12.12 2.62
C VAL A 141 -12.01 12.23 4.11
N GLU A 142 -11.09 12.74 4.92
CA GLU A 142 -11.22 12.84 6.38
C GLU A 142 -11.81 11.54 6.99
N PRO A 143 -11.19 10.37 6.74
CA PRO A 143 -11.77 9.09 7.11
C PRO A 143 -11.66 8.84 8.62
N ASN A 144 -12.54 8.00 9.17
CA ASN A 144 -12.40 7.47 10.53
C ASN A 144 -11.39 6.31 10.56
N PHE A 145 -11.34 5.54 9.46
CA PHE A 145 -10.46 4.39 9.30
C PHE A 145 -9.76 4.44 7.94
N SER A 146 -8.49 4.03 7.90
CA SER A 146 -7.81 3.76 6.64
C SER A 146 -7.16 2.39 6.69
N VAL A 147 -7.38 1.57 5.66
CA VAL A 147 -6.96 0.15 5.67
C VAL A 147 -5.73 -0.01 4.78
N PHE A 148 -4.66 -0.58 5.35
CA PHE A 148 -3.40 -0.85 4.67
C PHE A 148 -2.99 -2.31 4.84
N GLY A 149 -2.37 -2.89 3.82
CA GLY A 149 -1.94 -4.28 3.84
C GLY A 149 -0.61 -4.46 4.59
N ASN A 150 -0.55 -5.49 5.43
CA ASN A 150 0.68 -5.88 6.14
C ASN A 150 1.81 -6.39 5.21
N LYS A 151 1.54 -6.55 3.92
CA LYS A 151 2.59 -6.83 2.93
C LYS A 151 3.63 -5.70 2.89
N ASP A 152 3.19 -4.47 2.96
CA ASP A 152 4.05 -3.29 2.95
C ASP A 152 4.15 -2.74 4.39
N TYR A 153 4.66 -3.60 5.31
CA TYR A 153 4.60 -3.39 6.76
C TYR A 153 5.31 -2.11 7.20
N GLN A 154 6.49 -1.82 6.65
CA GLN A 154 7.22 -0.59 6.96
C GLN A 154 6.43 0.65 6.54
N GLN A 155 5.79 0.62 5.37
CA GLN A 155 4.89 1.70 4.92
C GLN A 155 3.77 1.95 5.93
N LYS A 156 3.16 0.88 6.46
CA LYS A 156 2.10 0.99 7.46
C LYS A 156 2.60 1.69 8.73
N ILE A 157 3.74 1.28 9.27
CA ILE A 157 4.33 1.90 10.47
C ILE A 157 4.65 3.39 10.23
N VAL A 158 5.19 3.71 9.08
CA VAL A 158 5.47 5.11 8.69
C VAL A 158 4.18 5.94 8.69
N LEU A 159 3.08 5.38 8.19
CA LEU A 159 1.79 6.06 8.15
C LEU A 159 1.12 6.13 9.54
N GLU A 160 1.29 5.13 10.39
CA GLU A 160 0.86 5.18 11.80
C GLU A 160 1.57 6.32 12.54
N ASN A 161 2.90 6.41 12.40
CA ASN A 161 3.69 7.49 13.00
C ASN A 161 3.21 8.87 12.48
N MET A 162 2.96 9.00 11.17
CA MET A 162 2.43 10.26 10.62
C MET A 162 1.07 10.62 11.22
N VAL A 163 0.18 9.67 11.40
CA VAL A 163 -1.14 9.90 12.01
C VAL A 163 -1.00 10.33 13.46
N ASP A 164 -0.12 9.70 14.22
CA ASP A 164 0.11 10.00 15.64
C ASP A 164 0.78 11.36 15.81
N ASP A 165 1.86 11.63 15.09
CA ASP A 165 2.61 12.91 15.17
C ASP A 165 1.75 14.12 14.79
N LEU A 166 0.88 13.96 13.77
CA LEU A 166 -0.03 15.01 13.34
C LEU A 166 -1.36 15.02 14.12
N SER A 167 -1.50 14.17 15.15
CA SER A 167 -2.72 14.03 15.96
C SER A 167 -4.00 13.89 15.12
N MET A 168 -3.93 13.13 14.03
CA MET A 168 -5.06 12.95 13.12
C MET A 168 -6.10 12.00 13.73
N PRO A 169 -7.40 12.32 13.69
CA PRO A 169 -8.45 11.47 14.25
C PRO A 169 -8.78 10.27 13.31
N ILE A 170 -7.76 9.57 12.86
CA ILE A 170 -7.83 8.46 11.91
C ILE A 170 -7.22 7.23 12.54
N LYS A 171 -7.86 6.08 12.41
CA LYS A 171 -7.28 4.81 12.83
C LYS A 171 -6.79 4.04 11.62
N ILE A 172 -5.51 3.72 11.60
CA ILE A 172 -4.94 2.78 10.63
C ILE A 172 -5.37 1.36 11.00
N ILE A 173 -5.81 0.60 10.02
CA ILE A 173 -6.35 -0.75 10.19
C ILE A 173 -5.54 -1.72 9.35
N ASP A 174 -5.16 -2.82 9.97
CA ASP A 174 -4.41 -3.90 9.34
C ASP A 174 -5.25 -4.71 8.35
N GLY A 175 -4.67 -4.99 7.20
CA GLY A 175 -5.12 -5.99 6.26
C GLY A 175 -4.13 -7.15 6.16
N GLU A 176 -4.64 -8.36 6.15
CA GLU A 176 -3.83 -9.57 6.04
C GLU A 176 -3.10 -9.66 4.70
N ILE A 177 -1.97 -10.37 4.70
CA ILE A 177 -1.25 -10.67 3.45
C ILE A 177 -1.97 -11.79 2.71
N ILE A 178 -2.58 -11.47 1.59
CA ILE A 178 -3.18 -12.47 0.71
C ILE A 178 -2.09 -13.03 -0.20
N ARG A 179 -2.06 -14.35 -0.30
CA ARG A 179 -1.03 -15.08 -1.05
C ARG A 179 -1.65 -15.91 -2.16
N GLU A 180 -0.86 -16.15 -3.18
CA GLU A 180 -1.13 -17.14 -4.21
C GLU A 180 -1.12 -18.56 -3.59
N PRO A 181 -1.69 -19.59 -4.26
CA PRO A 181 -1.69 -20.97 -3.72
C PRO A 181 -0.31 -21.53 -3.38
N ASP A 182 0.74 -21.06 -4.01
CA ASP A 182 2.14 -21.45 -3.76
C ASP A 182 2.83 -20.62 -2.67
N GLY A 183 2.12 -19.68 -2.04
CA GLY A 183 2.60 -18.87 -0.94
C GLY A 183 3.17 -17.50 -1.33
N LEU A 184 3.39 -17.20 -2.61
CA LEU A 184 3.85 -15.88 -3.03
C LEU A 184 2.82 -14.82 -2.62
N ALA A 185 3.24 -13.73 -1.99
CA ALA A 185 2.36 -12.61 -1.69
C ALA A 185 1.83 -11.99 -2.99
N MET A 186 0.52 -11.73 -3.04
CA MET A 186 -0.08 -11.09 -4.20
C MET A 186 0.44 -9.66 -4.37
N SER A 187 0.80 -9.31 -5.60
CA SER A 187 1.30 -7.99 -5.97
C SER A 187 0.98 -7.70 -7.43
N SER A 188 0.65 -6.44 -7.72
CA SER A 188 0.49 -5.95 -9.11
C SER A 188 1.76 -6.16 -9.95
N ARG A 189 2.93 -6.18 -9.31
CA ARG A 189 4.22 -6.40 -9.97
C ARG A 189 4.51 -7.87 -10.30
N ASN A 190 3.76 -8.83 -9.76
CA ASN A 190 3.97 -10.26 -10.06
C ASN A 190 3.79 -10.56 -11.56
N GLN A 191 3.01 -9.76 -12.29
CA GLN A 191 2.84 -9.90 -13.73
C GLN A 191 4.10 -9.59 -14.56
N TYR A 192 5.11 -8.92 -13.98
CA TYR A 192 6.39 -8.66 -14.65
C TYR A 192 7.32 -9.88 -14.64
N LEU A 193 7.04 -10.85 -13.77
CA LEU A 193 7.89 -12.03 -13.63
C LEU A 193 7.77 -12.93 -14.87
N THR A 194 8.91 -13.35 -15.38
CA THR A 194 8.94 -14.46 -16.35
C THR A 194 8.38 -15.73 -15.70
N LYS A 195 7.99 -16.73 -16.49
CA LYS A 195 7.48 -18.00 -15.95
C LYS A 195 8.46 -18.65 -14.96
N ASP A 196 9.75 -18.62 -15.28
CA ASP A 196 10.79 -19.19 -14.42
C ASP A 196 10.96 -18.38 -13.12
N ALA A 197 11.03 -17.04 -13.21
CA ALA A 197 11.11 -16.15 -12.05
C ALA A 197 9.87 -16.28 -11.16
N ARG A 198 8.68 -16.43 -11.76
CA ARG A 198 7.42 -16.63 -11.02
C ARG A 198 7.42 -17.93 -10.19
N LEU A 199 7.95 -19.02 -10.73
CA LEU A 199 8.09 -20.28 -9.99
C LEU A 199 9.08 -20.15 -8.83
N LYS A 200 10.21 -19.48 -9.06
CA LYS A 200 11.21 -19.23 -8.01
C LYS A 200 10.68 -18.32 -6.91
N ALA A 201 9.88 -17.31 -7.24
CA ALA A 201 9.38 -16.33 -6.28
C ALA A 201 8.62 -16.95 -5.08
N ALA A 202 7.99 -18.11 -5.25
CA ALA A 202 7.35 -18.85 -4.17
C ALA A 202 8.33 -19.29 -3.06
N HIS A 203 9.62 -19.49 -3.36
CA HIS A 203 10.64 -19.86 -2.37
C HIS A 203 10.82 -18.80 -1.29
N ILE A 204 10.56 -17.52 -1.59
CA ILE A 204 10.66 -16.44 -0.58
C ILE A 204 9.82 -16.79 0.65
N PHE A 205 8.57 -17.19 0.46
CA PHE A 205 7.68 -17.50 1.59
C PHE A 205 8.13 -18.76 2.37
N LEU A 206 8.64 -19.75 1.68
CA LEU A 206 9.15 -20.97 2.32
C LEU A 206 10.37 -20.66 3.20
N ILE A 207 11.29 -19.82 2.70
CA ILE A 207 12.47 -19.37 3.43
C ILE A 207 12.06 -18.52 4.64
N LEU A 208 11.13 -17.59 4.50
CA LEU A 208 10.59 -16.79 5.61
C LEU A 208 9.91 -17.66 6.68
N LYS A 209 9.16 -18.69 6.29
CA LYS A 209 8.57 -19.64 7.24
C LYS A 209 9.64 -20.39 8.03
N LYS A 210 10.69 -20.88 7.36
CA LYS A 210 11.78 -21.58 8.02
C LYS A 210 12.57 -20.65 8.93
N ALA A 211 12.83 -19.42 8.50
CA ALA A 211 13.44 -18.37 9.32
C ALA A 211 12.66 -18.12 10.61
N ASN A 212 11.34 -17.96 10.50
CA ASN A 212 10.45 -17.79 11.66
C ASN A 212 10.46 -19.01 12.60
N GLU A 213 10.51 -20.24 12.07
CA GLU A 213 10.64 -21.45 12.89
C GLU A 213 11.98 -21.48 13.64
N MET A 214 13.07 -21.08 13.01
CA MET A 214 14.39 -21.00 13.63
C MET A 214 14.41 -20.00 14.79
N LEU A 215 13.76 -18.84 14.64
CA LEU A 215 13.63 -17.85 15.72
C LEU A 215 12.79 -18.37 16.88
N ILE A 216 11.59 -18.88 16.59
CA ILE A 216 10.59 -19.16 17.63
C ILE A 216 10.80 -20.54 18.27
N LYS A 217 11.11 -21.58 17.47
CA LYS A 217 11.19 -22.96 17.96
C LYS A 217 12.63 -23.40 18.29
N GLU A 218 13.60 -22.91 17.50
CA GLU A 218 14.99 -23.33 17.64
C GLU A 218 15.85 -22.33 18.43
N ASN A 219 15.28 -21.17 18.83
CA ASN A 219 15.93 -20.08 19.57
C ASN A 219 17.26 -19.63 18.93
N LYS A 220 17.34 -19.62 17.60
CA LYS A 220 18.52 -19.11 16.88
C LYS A 220 18.60 -17.59 17.04
N SER A 221 19.82 -17.04 16.98
CA SER A 221 20.01 -15.59 16.99
C SER A 221 19.46 -14.95 15.70
N ILE A 222 19.08 -13.68 15.78
CA ILE A 222 18.63 -12.88 14.63
C ILE A 222 19.70 -12.93 13.54
N GLU A 223 20.95 -12.64 13.86
CA GLU A 223 22.07 -12.66 12.93
C GLU A 223 22.22 -14.01 12.19
N TYR A 224 22.03 -15.12 12.92
CA TYR A 224 22.07 -16.46 12.30
C TYR A 224 20.94 -16.61 11.28
N VAL A 225 19.73 -16.16 11.62
CA VAL A 225 18.55 -16.31 10.76
C VAL A 225 18.61 -15.39 9.54
N GLU A 226 19.11 -14.19 9.71
CA GLU A 226 19.35 -13.26 8.59
C GLU A 226 20.35 -13.85 7.59
N ASN A 227 21.48 -14.36 8.08
CA ASN A 227 22.49 -15.02 7.23
C ASN A 227 21.94 -16.27 6.52
N TYR A 228 21.13 -17.08 7.23
CA TYR A 228 20.44 -18.22 6.63
C TYR A 228 19.52 -17.77 5.49
N GLY A 229 18.66 -16.80 5.75
CA GLY A 229 17.69 -16.34 4.77
C GLY A 229 18.33 -15.73 3.53
N LYS A 230 19.34 -14.89 3.71
CA LYS A 230 20.13 -14.31 2.64
C LYS A 230 20.80 -15.39 1.78
N THR A 231 21.50 -16.35 2.45
CA THR A 231 22.19 -17.44 1.75
C THR A 231 21.21 -18.31 0.95
N GLU A 232 20.05 -18.65 1.51
CA GLU A 232 19.07 -19.49 0.83
C GLU A 232 18.42 -18.77 -0.36
N LEU A 233 18.17 -17.47 -0.26
CA LEU A 233 17.69 -16.67 -1.38
C LEU A 233 18.73 -16.58 -2.50
N GLU A 234 19.98 -16.27 -2.17
CA GLU A 234 21.09 -16.20 -3.14
C GLU A 234 21.30 -17.54 -3.88
N LYS A 235 21.21 -18.69 -3.19
CA LYS A 235 21.24 -20.03 -3.81
C LYS A 235 20.12 -20.26 -4.83
N ASN A 236 18.99 -19.57 -4.66
CA ASN A 236 17.86 -19.59 -5.57
C ASN A 236 17.92 -18.50 -6.64
N ASN A 237 19.08 -17.86 -6.81
CA ASN A 237 19.36 -16.78 -7.76
C ASN A 237 18.52 -15.51 -7.53
N PHE A 238 18.24 -15.18 -6.27
CA PHE A 238 17.75 -13.85 -5.89
C PHE A 238 18.92 -12.92 -5.62
N GLU A 239 18.77 -11.67 -6.02
CA GLU A 239 19.54 -10.56 -5.50
C GLU A 239 18.82 -10.05 -4.24
N VAL A 240 19.51 -10.05 -3.10
CA VAL A 240 18.89 -9.78 -1.80
C VAL A 240 19.31 -8.42 -1.31
N ASP A 241 18.40 -7.48 -1.37
CA ASP A 241 18.59 -6.15 -0.80
C ASP A 241 18.49 -6.17 0.73
N ILE A 242 17.45 -6.81 1.25
CA ILE A 242 17.16 -6.88 2.68
C ILE A 242 16.59 -8.26 3.02
N PHE A 243 17.02 -8.82 4.14
CA PHE A 243 16.40 -9.95 4.82
C PHE A 243 16.46 -9.71 6.32
N LEU A 244 15.28 -9.60 6.95
CA LEU A 244 15.12 -9.34 8.39
C LEU A 244 14.03 -10.21 8.99
#